data_09bf48a7777de1def3d4c428a0bb840a
#
_entry.id   09bf48a7777de1def3d4c428a0bb840a
#
_cell.length_a   1.000
_cell.length_b   1.000
_cell.length_c   1.000
_cell.angle_alpha   90.00
_cell.angle_beta   90.00
_cell.angle_gamma   90.00
#
_symmetry.space_group_name_H-M   'P 1'
#
loop_
_entity.id
_entity.type
_entity.pdbx_description
1 polymer ?
#
loop_
_entity_poly.entity_id
_entity_poly.type
_entity_poly.pdbx_seq_one_letter_code
_entity_poly.pdbx_strand_id
1 'polypeptide(L)'
;LLSIAKKILLGKDIKEKFFEKYKNKVNVVGTIIDKNIFNYLKFEKKFRKENFSILVLGGSQGAQIFGRIVPSVVNRLKEQGYAIHINQQCIKNQKDSIINYYQKKNIKNYVFEFEKNILDLILSTDLAITRCGASATAELAHTITPFIAVPIPNSIDNHQYLNAKYYEDKGYCWILNQNNFNEKNLFNLIIDIMKDKKKLEIKYENMKKDYSDNVYNVIETKIKEII
;
A
#
# COMPACT_ATOMS: atom_id res chain seq x y z
N LEU A 1 -19.96 -24.09 -2.78
CA LEU A 1 -18.98 -23.97 -1.67
C LEU A 1 -19.59 -23.34 -0.42
N LEU A 2 -20.31 -22.19 -0.51
CA LEU A 2 -20.89 -21.52 0.67
C LEU A 2 -21.90 -22.39 1.45
N SER A 3 -22.64 -23.25 0.78
CA SER A 3 -23.65 -24.12 1.41
C SER A 3 -23.03 -25.18 2.32
N ILE A 4 -21.89 -25.72 1.94
CA ILE A 4 -21.19 -26.80 2.68
C ILE A 4 -20.17 -26.28 3.69
N ALA A 5 -19.76 -25.02 3.60
CA ALA A 5 -18.82 -24.43 4.54
C ALA A 5 -19.44 -24.34 5.95
N LYS A 6 -18.72 -24.79 6.98
CA LYS A 6 -19.10 -24.58 8.39
C LYS A 6 -18.88 -23.14 8.84
N LYS A 7 -17.73 -22.54 8.46
CA LYS A 7 -17.36 -21.14 8.70
C LYS A 7 -16.79 -20.50 7.44
N ILE A 8 -16.92 -19.20 7.31
CA ILE A 8 -16.35 -18.37 6.24
C ILE A 8 -15.52 -17.30 6.93
N LEU A 9 -14.20 -17.31 6.70
CA LEU A 9 -13.28 -16.36 7.31
C LEU A 9 -12.96 -15.24 6.29
N LEU A 10 -13.19 -14.00 6.66
CA LEU A 10 -12.97 -12.84 5.82
C LEU A 10 -11.81 -11.99 6.35
N GLY A 11 -10.93 -11.57 5.42
CA GLY A 11 -9.87 -10.61 5.73
C GLY A 11 -10.37 -9.16 5.90
N LYS A 12 -11.55 -8.86 5.39
CA LYS A 12 -12.18 -7.53 5.45
C LYS A 12 -13.66 -7.67 5.75
N ASP A 13 -14.22 -6.65 6.40
CA ASP A 13 -15.66 -6.64 6.66
C ASP A 13 -16.43 -6.30 5.38
N ILE A 14 -16.88 -7.34 4.71
CA ILE A 14 -17.78 -7.31 3.55
C ILE A 14 -19.00 -8.21 3.80
N LYS A 15 -19.34 -8.43 5.08
CA LYS A 15 -20.40 -9.34 5.50
C LYS A 15 -21.76 -9.03 4.82
N GLU A 16 -22.03 -7.76 4.59
CA GLU A 16 -23.26 -7.31 3.93
C GLU A 16 -23.40 -7.78 2.47
N LYS A 17 -22.27 -8.17 1.82
CA LYS A 17 -22.29 -8.74 0.45
C LYS A 17 -22.73 -10.20 0.38
N PHE A 18 -22.87 -10.85 1.54
CA PHE A 18 -23.32 -12.26 1.59
C PHE A 18 -24.84 -12.35 1.68
N PHE A 19 -25.41 -13.42 1.08
CA PHE A 19 -26.81 -13.75 1.27
C PHE A 19 -27.11 -13.96 2.75
N GLU A 20 -28.29 -13.52 3.21
CA GLU A 20 -28.69 -13.51 4.61
C GLU A 20 -28.48 -14.87 5.28
N LYS A 21 -28.87 -15.97 4.59
CA LYS A 21 -28.73 -17.36 5.07
C LYS A 21 -27.30 -17.82 5.36
N TYR A 22 -26.27 -17.06 4.91
CA TYR A 22 -24.85 -17.39 5.15
C TYR A 22 -24.15 -16.42 6.11
N LYS A 23 -24.78 -15.30 6.46
CA LYS A 23 -24.18 -14.27 7.30
C LYS A 23 -23.75 -14.79 8.68
N ASN A 24 -24.48 -15.77 9.23
CA ASN A 24 -24.16 -16.42 10.51
C ASN A 24 -22.86 -17.26 10.45
N LYS A 25 -22.46 -17.70 9.26
CA LYS A 25 -21.19 -18.44 9.05
C LYS A 25 -20.00 -17.51 8.85
N VAL A 26 -20.23 -16.23 8.59
CA VAL A 26 -19.20 -15.26 8.23
C VAL A 26 -18.55 -14.68 9.48
N ASN A 27 -17.23 -14.76 9.55
CA ASN A 27 -16.41 -14.18 10.61
C ASN A 27 -15.33 -13.29 9.99
N VAL A 28 -15.26 -12.03 10.39
CA VAL A 28 -14.17 -11.14 10.01
C VAL A 28 -13.00 -11.42 10.93
N VAL A 29 -11.89 -11.89 10.37
CA VAL A 29 -10.69 -12.30 11.13
C VAL A 29 -9.49 -11.39 10.87
N GLY A 30 -9.57 -10.52 9.88
CA GLY A 30 -8.46 -9.70 9.42
C GLY A 30 -7.70 -10.33 8.24
N THR A 31 -6.91 -9.54 7.54
CA THR A 31 -6.12 -10.00 6.39
C THR A 31 -4.90 -10.77 6.88
N ILE A 32 -4.70 -11.98 6.33
CA ILE A 32 -3.50 -12.79 6.59
C ILE A 32 -2.32 -12.11 5.87
N ILE A 33 -1.29 -11.80 6.62
CA ILE A 33 -0.01 -11.24 6.15
C ILE A 33 1.14 -12.04 6.74
N ASP A 34 2.37 -11.82 6.29
CA ASP A 34 3.54 -12.48 6.86
C ASP A 34 3.65 -12.19 8.39
N LYS A 35 3.80 -13.24 9.19
CA LYS A 35 3.94 -13.12 10.66
C LYS A 35 5.10 -12.22 11.08
N ASN A 36 6.17 -12.17 10.28
CA ASN A 36 7.33 -11.34 10.57
C ASN A 36 6.97 -9.85 10.64
N ILE A 37 5.92 -9.41 9.95
CA ILE A 37 5.45 -8.02 9.99
C ILE A 37 5.10 -7.60 11.43
N PHE A 38 4.52 -8.49 12.22
CA PHE A 38 4.13 -8.19 13.61
C PHE A 38 5.34 -7.96 14.55
N ASN A 39 6.51 -8.53 14.22
CA ASN A 39 7.72 -8.35 15.02
C ASN A 39 8.35 -6.96 14.86
N TYR A 40 8.09 -6.28 13.74
CA TYR A 40 8.69 -4.99 13.40
C TYR A 40 7.92 -3.77 13.92
N LEU A 41 6.66 -3.94 14.34
CA LEU A 41 5.78 -2.82 14.72
C LEU A 41 6.03 -2.24 16.11
N LYS A 42 7.06 -2.71 16.81
CA LYS A 42 7.50 -2.15 18.10
C LYS A 42 8.21 -0.80 17.95
N PHE A 43 8.41 -0.31 16.73
CA PHE A 43 9.16 0.92 16.47
C PHE A 43 8.22 2.07 16.12
N GLU A 44 8.34 3.18 16.85
CA GLU A 44 7.68 4.44 16.48
C GLU A 44 8.21 4.92 15.13
N LYS A 45 7.35 4.95 14.13
CA LYS A 45 7.67 5.51 12.83
C LYS A 45 7.71 7.05 12.97
N LYS A 46 8.90 7.63 12.89
CA LYS A 46 9.05 9.10 12.89
C LYS A 46 9.17 9.58 11.44
N PHE A 47 8.28 10.44 11.01
CA PHE A 47 8.42 11.11 9.71
C PHE A 47 9.71 11.93 9.70
N ARG A 48 10.64 11.55 8.81
CA ARG A 48 11.95 12.19 8.73
C ARG A 48 11.80 13.58 8.13
N LYS A 49 12.34 14.59 8.81
CA LYS A 49 12.27 15.98 8.34
C LYS A 49 13.20 16.25 7.15
N GLU A 50 14.30 15.52 7.03
CA GLU A 50 15.42 15.87 6.13
C GLU A 50 15.44 15.08 4.82
N ASN A 51 14.86 13.84 4.79
CA ASN A 51 14.83 13.02 3.58
C ASN A 51 13.49 12.29 3.50
N PHE A 52 12.64 12.73 2.60
CA PHE A 52 11.33 12.10 2.38
C PHE A 52 11.49 10.83 1.54
N SER A 53 11.08 9.70 2.07
CA SER A 53 11.22 8.39 1.42
C SER A 53 9.92 7.98 0.74
N ILE A 54 9.99 7.72 -0.56
CA ILE A 54 8.88 7.23 -1.37
C ILE A 54 9.18 5.81 -1.83
N LEU A 55 8.20 4.90 -1.65
CA LEU A 55 8.24 3.55 -2.17
C LEU A 55 7.19 3.37 -3.27
N VAL A 56 7.58 2.81 -4.41
CA VAL A 56 6.67 2.54 -5.52
C VAL A 56 6.54 1.03 -5.73
N LEU A 57 5.31 0.51 -5.63
CA LEU A 57 4.98 -0.91 -5.77
C LEU A 57 4.03 -1.14 -6.94
N GLY A 58 4.53 -1.72 -8.02
CA GLY A 58 3.77 -2.01 -9.23
C GLY A 58 2.93 -3.29 -9.16
N GLY A 59 3.09 -4.09 -8.10
CA GLY A 59 2.55 -5.44 -8.01
C GLY A 59 3.36 -6.47 -8.80
N SER A 60 2.92 -7.73 -8.83
CA SER A 60 3.64 -8.87 -9.42
C SER A 60 4.01 -8.71 -10.90
N GLN A 61 3.26 -7.90 -11.64
CA GLN A 61 3.51 -7.65 -13.07
C GLN A 61 4.25 -6.32 -13.33
N GLY A 62 4.60 -5.57 -12.26
CA GLY A 62 5.09 -4.21 -12.36
C GLY A 62 4.06 -3.26 -12.97
N ALA A 63 4.12 -1.98 -12.66
CA ALA A 63 3.24 -1.01 -13.27
C ALA A 63 4.03 -0.13 -14.25
N GLN A 64 3.94 -0.45 -15.54
CA GLN A 64 4.64 0.30 -16.59
C GLN A 64 4.39 1.82 -16.53
N ILE A 65 3.18 2.21 -16.13
CA ILE A 65 2.80 3.60 -15.97
C ILE A 65 3.59 4.29 -14.85
N PHE A 66 3.97 3.58 -13.79
CA PHE A 66 4.79 4.16 -12.72
C PHE A 66 6.20 4.48 -13.21
N GLY A 67 6.81 3.59 -14.01
CA GLY A 67 8.12 3.85 -14.61
C GLY A 67 8.13 5.04 -15.58
N ARG A 68 7.00 5.38 -16.20
CA ARG A 68 6.89 6.53 -17.11
C ARG A 68 6.64 7.86 -16.40
N ILE A 69 5.92 7.85 -15.28
CA ILE A 69 5.43 9.08 -14.65
C ILE A 69 6.22 9.44 -13.38
N VAL A 70 6.52 8.47 -12.52
CA VAL A 70 7.13 8.75 -11.22
C VAL A 70 8.50 9.42 -11.32
N PRO A 71 9.41 9.03 -12.23
CA PRO A 71 10.73 9.64 -12.31
C PRO A 71 10.70 11.15 -12.53
N SER A 72 9.85 11.64 -13.45
CA SER A 72 9.71 13.08 -13.70
C SER A 72 9.11 13.83 -12.51
N VAL A 73 8.13 13.24 -11.83
CA VAL A 73 7.53 13.79 -10.62
C VAL A 73 8.56 13.94 -9.50
N VAL A 74 9.36 12.91 -9.25
CA VAL A 74 10.41 12.94 -8.21
C VAL A 74 11.48 13.99 -8.55
N ASN A 75 11.87 14.11 -9.82
CA ASN A 75 12.78 15.18 -10.25
C ASN A 75 12.18 16.57 -9.98
N ARG A 76 10.92 16.77 -10.29
CA ARG A 76 10.24 18.05 -10.06
C ARG A 76 10.11 18.38 -8.57
N LEU A 77 9.90 17.39 -7.71
CA LEU A 77 9.92 17.58 -6.25
C LEU A 77 11.32 18.03 -5.79
N LYS A 78 12.37 17.39 -6.31
CA LYS A 78 13.75 17.80 -6.03
C LYS A 78 14.04 19.22 -6.48
N GLU A 79 13.60 19.63 -7.67
CA GLU A 79 13.74 20.98 -8.19
C GLU A 79 13.03 22.03 -7.32
N GLN A 80 12.01 21.63 -6.57
CA GLN A 80 11.35 22.45 -5.54
C GLN A 80 12.08 22.44 -4.18
N GLY A 81 13.28 21.85 -4.10
CA GLY A 81 14.12 21.85 -2.91
C GLY A 81 13.83 20.68 -1.92
N TYR A 82 12.99 19.71 -2.29
CA TYR A 82 12.73 18.55 -1.42
C TYR A 82 13.83 17.50 -1.59
N ALA A 83 14.40 17.04 -0.48
CA ALA A 83 15.32 15.90 -0.48
C ALA A 83 14.50 14.60 -0.52
N ILE A 84 14.50 13.91 -1.66
CA ILE A 84 13.73 12.67 -1.89
C ILE A 84 14.68 11.48 -1.99
N HIS A 85 14.31 10.40 -1.30
CA HIS A 85 14.83 9.05 -1.54
C HIS A 85 13.72 8.21 -2.15
N ILE A 86 13.98 7.61 -3.31
CA ILE A 86 13.00 6.79 -4.02
C ILE A 86 13.43 5.32 -4.09
N ASN A 87 12.55 4.43 -3.62
CA ASN A 87 12.64 2.99 -3.85
C ASN A 87 11.56 2.62 -4.87
N GLN A 88 11.93 2.14 -6.05
CA GLN A 88 10.96 1.95 -7.13
C GLN A 88 11.01 0.55 -7.72
N GLN A 89 9.92 -0.17 -7.59
CA GLN A 89 9.68 -1.37 -8.38
C GLN A 89 9.35 -1.00 -9.82
N CYS A 90 9.94 -1.71 -10.78
CA CYS A 90 9.66 -1.53 -12.20
C CYS A 90 9.68 -2.87 -12.94
N ILE A 91 9.23 -2.86 -14.19
CA ILE A 91 9.40 -3.99 -15.09
C ILE A 91 10.82 -4.00 -15.67
N LYS A 92 11.31 -5.18 -16.04
CA LYS A 92 12.68 -5.41 -16.49
C LYS A 92 13.14 -4.43 -17.57
N ASN A 93 12.32 -4.22 -18.59
CA ASN A 93 12.65 -3.37 -19.74
C ASN A 93 12.70 -1.86 -19.44
N GLN A 94 12.29 -1.43 -18.26
CA GLN A 94 12.37 -0.02 -17.84
C GLN A 94 13.50 0.24 -16.83
N LYS A 95 14.08 -0.79 -16.24
CA LYS A 95 14.99 -0.68 -15.10
C LYS A 95 16.17 0.24 -15.38
N ASP A 96 16.93 -0.04 -16.43
CA ASP A 96 18.13 0.71 -16.76
C ASP A 96 17.81 2.17 -17.11
N SER A 97 16.73 2.40 -17.84
CA SER A 97 16.30 3.76 -18.19
C SER A 97 15.93 4.59 -16.98
N ILE A 98 15.25 3.98 -15.98
CA ILE A 98 14.88 4.64 -14.73
C ILE A 98 16.11 4.92 -13.87
N ILE A 99 17.03 3.94 -13.73
CA ILE A 99 18.30 4.13 -13.01
C ILE A 99 19.10 5.29 -13.60
N ASN A 100 19.33 5.26 -14.92
CA ASN A 100 20.05 6.30 -15.64
C ASN A 100 19.42 7.67 -15.48
N TYR A 101 18.07 7.74 -15.52
CA TYR A 101 17.36 8.99 -15.29
C TYR A 101 17.61 9.55 -13.88
N TYR A 102 17.46 8.73 -12.84
CA TYR A 102 17.68 9.16 -11.46
C TYR A 102 19.14 9.54 -11.19
N GLN A 103 20.11 8.80 -11.73
CA GLN A 103 21.54 9.11 -11.61
C GLN A 103 21.86 10.46 -12.27
N LYS A 104 21.41 10.67 -13.52
CA LYS A 104 21.60 11.93 -14.26
C LYS A 104 21.02 13.13 -13.51
N LYS A 105 19.96 12.93 -12.75
CA LYS A 105 19.30 13.94 -11.94
C LYS A 105 19.82 14.02 -10.51
N ASN A 106 20.85 13.24 -10.15
CA ASN A 106 21.39 13.15 -8.78
C ASN A 106 20.30 12.87 -7.73
N ILE A 107 19.37 11.95 -8.02
CA ILE A 107 18.31 11.51 -7.12
C ILE A 107 18.75 10.21 -6.45
N LYS A 108 18.73 10.18 -5.12
CA LYS A 108 19.01 8.96 -4.35
C LYS A 108 17.92 7.94 -4.63
N ASN A 109 18.30 6.79 -5.18
CA ASN A 109 17.35 5.78 -5.64
C ASN A 109 17.80 4.35 -5.38
N TYR A 110 16.81 3.45 -5.31
CA TYR A 110 16.95 2.02 -5.43
C TYR A 110 15.85 1.50 -6.36
N VAL A 111 16.23 0.97 -7.52
CA VAL A 111 15.30 0.47 -8.56
C VAL A 111 15.42 -1.03 -8.67
N PHE A 112 14.30 -1.73 -8.55
CA PHE A 112 14.27 -3.19 -8.51
C PHE A 112 13.08 -3.76 -9.30
N GLU A 113 13.22 -5.01 -9.75
CA GLU A 113 12.13 -5.79 -10.35
C GLU A 113 11.39 -6.59 -9.28
N PHE A 114 12.15 -7.24 -8.43
CA PHE A 114 11.69 -8.02 -7.28
C PHE A 114 12.60 -7.74 -6.08
N GLU A 115 12.00 -7.64 -4.89
CA GLU A 115 12.73 -7.46 -3.65
C GLU A 115 12.25 -8.50 -2.63
N LYS A 116 13.18 -9.34 -2.17
CA LYS A 116 12.89 -10.38 -1.18
C LYS A 116 12.60 -9.78 0.19
N ASN A 117 13.34 -8.73 0.55
CA ASN A 117 13.22 -8.04 1.83
C ASN A 117 12.39 -6.77 1.71
N ILE A 118 11.25 -6.86 1.00
CA ILE A 118 10.38 -5.71 0.74
C ILE A 118 9.92 -5.02 2.03
N LEU A 119 9.83 -5.76 3.12
CA LEU A 119 9.41 -5.25 4.42
C LEU A 119 10.34 -4.16 4.95
N ASP A 120 11.65 -4.30 4.79
CA ASP A 120 12.63 -3.28 5.22
C ASP A 120 12.44 -1.98 4.45
N LEU A 121 12.12 -2.07 3.15
CA LEU A 121 11.79 -0.90 2.34
C LEU A 121 10.49 -0.24 2.79
N ILE A 122 9.45 -1.01 3.06
CA ILE A 122 8.17 -0.50 3.55
C ILE A 122 8.34 0.23 4.89
N LEU A 123 9.07 -0.36 5.83
CA LEU A 123 9.31 0.20 7.16
C LEU A 123 10.11 1.51 7.12
N SER A 124 10.97 1.68 6.12
CA SER A 124 11.76 2.90 5.93
C SER A 124 11.07 3.97 5.08
N THR A 125 9.83 3.73 4.65
CA THR A 125 9.08 4.58 3.72
C THR A 125 8.14 5.54 4.45
N ASP A 126 8.10 6.81 4.03
CA ASP A 126 7.15 7.80 4.53
C ASP A 126 5.83 7.75 3.77
N LEU A 127 5.88 7.51 2.45
CA LEU A 127 4.72 7.45 1.56
C LEU A 127 4.92 6.38 0.49
N ALA A 128 3.97 5.46 0.35
CA ALA A 128 3.99 4.51 -0.75
C ALA A 128 3.08 4.94 -1.91
N ILE A 129 3.42 4.56 -3.15
CA ILE A 129 2.56 4.63 -4.34
C ILE A 129 2.38 3.21 -4.82
N THR A 130 1.15 2.70 -4.84
CA THR A 130 0.95 1.26 -5.04
C THR A 130 -0.25 0.91 -5.89
N ARG A 131 -0.17 -0.23 -6.57
CA ARG A 131 -1.35 -0.96 -7.04
C ARG A 131 -2.14 -1.52 -5.86
N CYS A 132 -3.43 -1.72 -6.04
CA CYS A 132 -4.34 -2.06 -4.94
C CYS A 132 -4.61 -3.56 -4.83
N GLY A 133 -3.58 -4.39 -5.00
CA GLY A 133 -3.62 -5.81 -4.69
C GLY A 133 -3.85 -6.04 -3.18
N ALA A 134 -4.54 -7.12 -2.83
CA ALA A 134 -4.92 -7.40 -1.45
C ALA A 134 -3.71 -7.48 -0.49
N SER A 135 -2.63 -8.19 -0.88
CA SER A 135 -1.43 -8.34 -0.05
C SER A 135 -0.71 -7.01 0.16
N ALA A 136 -0.34 -6.31 -0.93
CA ALA A 136 0.42 -5.07 -0.84
C ALA A 136 -0.30 -4.00 0.00
N THR A 137 -1.62 -3.83 -0.19
CA THR A 137 -2.39 -2.88 0.61
C THR A 137 -2.53 -3.29 2.06
N ALA A 138 -2.62 -4.60 2.36
CA ALA A 138 -2.66 -5.10 3.71
C ALA A 138 -1.30 -4.94 4.42
N GLU A 139 -0.20 -5.25 3.75
CA GLU A 139 1.16 -5.06 4.27
C GLU A 139 1.41 -3.59 4.62
N LEU A 140 1.08 -2.66 3.72
CA LEU A 140 1.18 -1.22 3.98
C LEU A 140 0.32 -0.77 5.17
N ALA A 141 -0.93 -1.26 5.26
CA ALA A 141 -1.81 -0.92 6.37
C ALA A 141 -1.27 -1.45 7.71
N HIS A 142 -0.77 -2.69 7.75
CA HIS A 142 -0.22 -3.28 8.96
C HIS A 142 1.15 -2.71 9.35
N THR A 143 1.95 -2.25 8.41
CA THR A 143 3.19 -1.54 8.69
C THR A 143 2.99 -0.04 8.96
N ILE A 144 1.74 0.38 9.06
CA ILE A 144 1.36 1.77 9.33
C ILE A 144 2.06 2.72 8.34
N THR A 145 2.00 2.38 7.06
CA THR A 145 2.62 3.17 5.97
C THR A 145 1.54 3.80 5.11
N PRO A 146 1.32 5.12 5.18
CA PRO A 146 0.37 5.82 4.32
C PRO A 146 0.69 5.64 2.85
N PHE A 147 -0.34 5.56 1.99
CA PHE A 147 -0.12 5.30 0.58
C PHE A 147 -1.08 6.02 -0.37
N ILE A 148 -0.60 6.26 -1.58
CA ILE A 148 -1.40 6.63 -2.74
C ILE A 148 -1.79 5.35 -3.46
N ALA A 149 -3.06 5.04 -3.44
CA ALA A 149 -3.65 3.86 -4.06
C ALA A 149 -3.96 4.16 -5.54
N VAL A 150 -3.36 3.40 -6.45
CA VAL A 150 -3.57 3.54 -7.91
C VAL A 150 -4.16 2.24 -8.45
N PRO A 151 -5.49 2.05 -8.34
CA PRO A 151 -6.14 0.81 -8.79
C PRO A 151 -6.00 0.63 -10.29
N ILE A 152 -5.82 -0.63 -10.72
CA ILE A 152 -5.86 -1.00 -12.15
C ILE A 152 -7.30 -0.83 -12.64
N PRO A 153 -7.54 -0.07 -13.72
CA PRO A 153 -8.85 0.01 -14.33
C PRO A 153 -9.23 -1.37 -14.90
N ASN A 154 -10.52 -1.70 -14.84
CA ASN A 154 -11.06 -2.95 -15.36
C ASN A 154 -10.47 -4.22 -14.72
N SER A 155 -10.02 -4.14 -13.47
CA SER A 155 -9.69 -5.35 -12.71
C SER A 155 -10.95 -6.20 -12.53
N ILE A 156 -10.82 -7.54 -12.56
CA ILE A 156 -11.95 -8.47 -12.39
C ILE A 156 -12.80 -8.02 -11.19
N ASP A 157 -14.12 -7.90 -11.38
CA ASP A 157 -15.07 -7.43 -10.38
C ASP A 157 -14.67 -6.09 -9.71
N ASN A 158 -13.88 -5.28 -10.40
CA ASN A 158 -13.35 -4.01 -9.88
C ASN A 158 -12.63 -4.13 -8.53
N HIS A 159 -12.05 -5.32 -8.23
CA HIS A 159 -11.52 -5.65 -6.91
C HIS A 159 -10.43 -4.70 -6.42
N GLN A 160 -9.58 -4.15 -7.33
CA GLN A 160 -8.56 -3.21 -6.91
C GLN A 160 -9.13 -1.88 -6.43
N TYR A 161 -10.14 -1.36 -7.11
CA TYR A 161 -10.82 -0.16 -6.66
C TYR A 161 -11.53 -0.38 -5.33
N LEU A 162 -12.21 -1.50 -5.16
CA LEU A 162 -12.87 -1.86 -3.90
C LEU A 162 -11.87 -2.02 -2.75
N ASN A 163 -10.67 -2.57 -3.02
CA ASN A 163 -9.60 -2.60 -2.03
C ASN A 163 -9.12 -1.20 -1.66
N ALA A 164 -8.89 -0.34 -2.65
CA ALA A 164 -8.47 1.04 -2.42
C ALA A 164 -9.52 1.80 -1.58
N LYS A 165 -10.78 1.67 -1.97
CA LYS A 165 -11.91 2.34 -1.30
C LYS A 165 -12.06 1.91 0.16
N TYR A 166 -11.92 0.62 0.46
CA TYR A 166 -11.92 0.12 1.83
C TYR A 166 -10.88 0.82 2.72
N TYR A 167 -9.65 1.03 2.23
CA TYR A 167 -8.60 1.71 2.98
C TYR A 167 -8.74 3.24 2.98
N GLU A 168 -9.30 3.82 1.92
CA GLU A 168 -9.62 5.25 1.89
C GLU A 168 -10.70 5.60 2.92
N ASP A 169 -11.76 4.79 3.02
CA ASP A 169 -12.85 4.98 3.99
C ASP A 169 -12.35 4.86 5.44
N LYS A 170 -11.30 4.07 5.68
CA LYS A 170 -10.59 4.02 6.95
C LYS A 170 -9.61 5.18 7.17
N GLY A 171 -9.44 6.02 6.18
CA GLY A 171 -8.50 7.13 6.24
C GLY A 171 -7.03 6.75 6.15
N TYR A 172 -6.66 5.63 5.50
CA TYR A 172 -5.28 5.13 5.41
C TYR A 172 -4.54 5.60 4.15
N CYS A 173 -5.28 5.88 3.08
CA CYS A 173 -4.70 6.20 1.78
C CYS A 173 -5.41 7.36 1.09
N TRP A 174 -4.88 7.76 -0.06
CA TRP A 174 -5.51 8.61 -1.07
C TRP A 174 -5.69 7.79 -2.33
N ILE A 175 -6.85 7.87 -2.99
CA ILE A 175 -7.05 7.21 -4.28
C ILE A 175 -6.70 8.18 -5.40
N LEU A 176 -5.81 7.75 -6.29
CA LEU A 176 -5.53 8.42 -7.57
C LEU A 176 -5.79 7.43 -8.70
N ASN A 177 -7.01 7.47 -9.27
CA ASN A 177 -7.38 6.57 -10.35
C ASN A 177 -6.42 6.66 -11.54
N GLN A 178 -6.11 5.52 -12.18
CA GLN A 178 -5.13 5.48 -13.26
C GLN A 178 -5.42 6.46 -14.41
N ASN A 179 -6.69 6.73 -14.73
CA ASN A 179 -7.06 7.70 -15.78
C ASN A 179 -6.60 9.13 -15.43
N ASN A 180 -6.47 9.42 -14.14
CA ASN A 180 -5.98 10.70 -13.61
C ASN A 180 -4.51 10.63 -13.16
N PHE A 181 -3.86 9.48 -13.30
CA PHE A 181 -2.46 9.28 -12.92
C PHE A 181 -1.54 9.84 -14.00
N ASN A 182 -1.22 11.11 -13.86
CA ASN A 182 -0.30 11.87 -14.70
C ASN A 182 0.65 12.70 -13.83
N GLU A 183 1.68 13.27 -14.45
CA GLU A 183 2.72 14.04 -13.75
C GLU A 183 2.14 15.17 -12.90
N LYS A 184 1.21 15.95 -13.46
CA LYS A 184 0.61 17.10 -12.78
C LYS A 184 -0.16 16.68 -11.53
N ASN A 185 -1.03 15.70 -11.66
CA ASN A 185 -1.90 15.28 -10.57
C ASN A 185 -1.11 14.57 -9.47
N LEU A 186 -0.17 13.69 -9.83
CA LEU A 186 0.68 13.01 -8.86
C LEU A 186 1.59 14.01 -8.12
N PHE A 187 2.21 14.93 -8.85
CA PHE A 187 3.02 15.98 -8.25
C PHE A 187 2.21 16.82 -7.25
N ASN A 188 1.04 17.31 -7.68
CA ASN A 188 0.20 18.13 -6.83
C ASN A 188 -0.24 17.41 -5.56
N LEU A 189 -0.60 16.12 -5.67
CA LEU A 189 -0.97 15.30 -4.51
C LEU A 189 0.21 15.12 -3.55
N ILE A 190 1.39 14.75 -4.06
CA ILE A 190 2.56 14.52 -3.19
C ILE A 190 2.99 15.84 -2.52
N ILE A 191 3.04 16.95 -3.26
CA ILE A 191 3.46 18.23 -2.68
C ILE A 191 2.47 18.75 -1.64
N ASP A 192 1.17 18.52 -1.84
CA ASP A 192 0.13 18.84 -0.87
C ASP A 192 0.28 18.00 0.43
N ILE A 193 0.63 16.73 0.29
CA ILE A 193 0.94 15.85 1.44
C ILE A 193 2.22 16.31 2.16
N MET A 194 3.26 16.68 1.41
CA MET A 194 4.55 17.08 2.00
C MET A 194 4.50 18.45 2.69
N LYS A 195 3.70 19.38 2.17
CA LYS A 195 3.51 20.71 2.77
C LYS A 195 2.72 20.65 4.09
N ASP A 196 1.77 19.74 4.17
CA ASP A 196 0.94 19.55 5.36
C ASP A 196 1.17 18.15 5.96
N LYS A 197 2.17 18.04 6.83
CA LYS A 197 2.53 16.78 7.49
C LYS A 197 1.39 16.18 8.30
N LYS A 198 0.43 16.99 8.78
CA LYS A 198 -0.75 16.49 9.50
C LYS A 198 -1.54 15.50 8.66
N LYS A 199 -1.51 15.63 7.33
CA LYS A 199 -2.17 14.68 6.42
C LYS A 199 -1.60 13.26 6.52
N LEU A 200 -0.27 13.12 6.67
CA LEU A 200 0.37 11.83 6.91
C LEU A 200 0.12 11.35 8.34
N GLU A 201 0.24 12.22 9.32
CA GLU A 201 0.04 11.90 10.73
C GLU A 201 -1.38 11.37 10.99
N ILE A 202 -2.41 11.99 10.40
CA ILE A 202 -3.80 11.53 10.53
C ILE A 202 -3.94 10.09 9.98
N LYS A 203 -3.34 9.79 8.83
CA LYS A 203 -3.42 8.44 8.26
C LYS A 203 -2.66 7.42 9.09
N TYR A 204 -1.50 7.81 9.59
CA TYR A 204 -0.70 7.00 10.52
C TYR A 204 -1.50 6.67 11.79
N GLU A 205 -2.11 7.68 12.45
CA GLU A 205 -2.90 7.46 13.65
C GLU A 205 -4.16 6.61 13.40
N ASN A 206 -4.82 6.77 12.24
CA ASN A 206 -5.95 5.92 11.88
C ASN A 206 -5.53 4.45 11.72
N MET A 207 -4.41 4.18 11.06
CA MET A 207 -3.87 2.82 10.94
C MET A 207 -3.48 2.24 12.31
N LYS A 208 -2.86 3.05 13.16
CA LYS A 208 -2.42 2.65 14.50
C LYS A 208 -3.59 2.27 15.40
N LYS A 209 -4.70 3.00 15.33
CA LYS A 209 -5.92 2.69 16.09
C LYS A 209 -6.53 1.35 15.71
N ASP A 210 -6.50 1.01 14.42
CA ASP A 210 -7.10 -0.22 13.90
C ASP A 210 -6.12 -1.40 13.89
N TYR A 211 -4.89 -1.18 14.35
CA TYR A 211 -3.85 -2.20 14.38
C TYR A 211 -4.24 -3.38 15.28
N SER A 212 -4.08 -4.59 14.75
CA SER A 212 -4.27 -5.82 15.49
C SER A 212 -3.24 -6.86 15.03
N ASP A 213 -2.54 -7.47 15.98
CA ASP A 213 -1.58 -8.55 15.78
C ASP A 213 -2.15 -9.95 16.03
N ASN A 214 -3.44 -10.03 16.32
CA ASN A 214 -4.09 -11.27 16.79
C ASN A 214 -4.77 -12.09 15.68
N VAL A 215 -4.62 -11.72 14.39
CA VAL A 215 -5.30 -12.36 13.26
C VAL A 215 -5.14 -13.89 13.29
N TYR A 216 -3.93 -14.37 13.53
CA TYR A 216 -3.64 -15.79 13.58
C TYR A 216 -4.33 -16.50 14.75
N ASN A 217 -4.35 -15.86 15.94
CA ASN A 217 -5.02 -16.40 17.11
C ASN A 217 -6.54 -16.48 16.92
N VAL A 218 -7.11 -15.46 16.28
CA VAL A 218 -8.55 -15.44 15.94
C VAL A 218 -8.88 -16.56 14.96
N ILE A 219 -8.07 -16.76 13.92
CA ILE A 219 -8.25 -17.85 12.95
C ILE A 219 -8.16 -19.20 13.65
N GLU A 220 -7.14 -19.42 14.47
CA GLU A 220 -6.95 -20.67 15.22
C GLU A 220 -8.16 -20.97 16.12
N THR A 221 -8.65 -19.96 16.84
CA THR A 221 -9.85 -20.08 17.67
C THR A 221 -11.06 -20.49 16.82
N LYS A 222 -11.27 -19.82 15.66
CA LYS A 222 -12.39 -20.13 14.77
C LYS A 222 -12.29 -21.54 14.14
N ILE A 223 -11.10 -22.04 13.91
CA ILE A 223 -10.89 -23.41 13.45
C ILE A 223 -11.22 -24.40 14.57
N LYS A 224 -10.76 -24.17 15.81
CA LYS A 224 -11.06 -25.03 16.97
C LYS A 224 -12.56 -25.12 17.28
N GLU A 225 -13.37 -24.11 16.94
CA GLU A 225 -14.83 -24.12 17.09
C GLU A 225 -15.54 -25.12 16.15
N ILE A 226 -14.86 -25.69 15.14
CA ILE A 226 -15.44 -26.58 14.13
C ILE A 226 -14.86 -28.00 14.10
N ILE A 227 -13.80 -28.24 14.87
CA ILE A 227 -13.22 -29.55 15.11
C ILE A 227 -13.89 -30.19 16.33
#